data_817f097b4828d4f24f11461bdcf24ce6
#
_entry.id   817f097b4828d4f24f11461bdcf24ce6
#
_cell.length_a   1.000
_cell.length_b   1.000
_cell.length_c   1.000
_cell.angle_alpha   90.00
_cell.angle_beta   90.00
_cell.angle_gamma   90.00
#
_symmetry.space_group_name_H-M   'P 1'
#
loop_
_entity.id
_entity.type
_entity.pdbx_description
1 polymer ?
#
loop_
_entity_poly.entity_id
_entity_poly.type
_entity_poly.pdbx_seq_one_letter_code
_entity_poly.pdbx_strand_id
1 'polypeptide(L)'
;MSTTVAQAATSTALWYTRCPVPTALGIAVHRGWFDEEFGPDGITLNSLQETREPAKRESHFDHSLPSSFRQGGNIPALWARSRGAATRVVGLSWTNEFQAIVTLPRSGIRHARDLRGRRLGLPQHAISIDFWRAAALKGFLTALELEGLGHSDAQWVDLPEPTRAEAEARIAIGRLEDARGNASPFLRPHEYGLEVAALVRGDVDAIFVKGVAGLETVHLIDGHVVIDLGAHPDPLVRIGNGTPRTLTVDQALIDERPDLVSRFVSVVVAAGDWATKHPAETVAYIGRETRSSDEWVRYAYGSEVHRHLETNLTQTSIDGLVAFKDFLFEWGFLEHDFDARAWVEPQPYTDISKYRRAWVA
;
A
#
# COMPACT_ATOMS: atom_id res chain seq x y z
N MET A 1 15.26 57.63 8.45
CA MET A 1 14.55 56.74 7.50
C MET A 1 14.99 55.31 7.84
N SER A 2 14.18 54.61 8.66
CA SER A 2 14.44 53.21 9.00
C SER A 2 13.74 52.32 7.99
N THR A 3 14.54 51.69 7.16
CA THR A 3 14.04 50.64 6.25
C THR A 3 13.83 49.34 7.03
N THR A 4 12.60 49.06 7.36
CA THR A 4 12.21 47.75 7.89
C THR A 4 12.35 46.74 6.74
N VAL A 5 13.41 45.93 6.80
CA VAL A 5 13.54 44.75 5.94
C VAL A 5 12.47 43.75 6.36
N ALA A 6 11.45 43.59 5.56
CA ALA A 6 10.49 42.51 5.74
C ALA A 6 11.24 41.17 5.60
N GLN A 7 11.37 40.46 6.70
CA GLN A 7 11.90 39.11 6.75
C GLN A 7 10.93 38.27 5.93
N ALA A 8 11.36 37.80 4.77
CA ALA A 8 10.59 36.87 3.95
C ALA A 8 10.29 35.64 4.83
N ALA A 9 9.02 35.43 5.14
CA ALA A 9 8.58 34.23 5.83
C ALA A 9 9.05 33.04 5.00
N THR A 10 9.96 32.24 5.53
CA THR A 10 10.33 30.95 4.94
C THR A 10 9.07 30.12 4.85
N SER A 11 8.55 29.95 3.64
CA SER A 11 7.40 29.10 3.37
C SER A 11 7.69 27.70 3.93
N THR A 12 6.92 27.28 4.92
CA THR A 12 7.04 25.93 5.48
C THR A 12 6.48 24.96 4.45
N ALA A 13 7.34 24.11 3.89
CA ALA A 13 6.93 23.09 2.94
C ALA A 13 6.68 21.78 3.68
N LEU A 14 5.46 21.26 3.60
CA LEU A 14 5.13 19.90 3.99
C LEU A 14 5.18 18.99 2.77
N TRP A 15 5.47 17.74 3.00
CA TRP A 15 5.51 16.73 1.96
C TRP A 15 4.53 15.60 2.28
N TYR A 16 4.03 14.97 1.23
CA TYR A 16 3.25 13.74 1.39
C TYR A 16 3.58 12.73 0.29
N THR A 17 3.31 11.48 0.63
CA THR A 17 3.26 10.40 -0.34
C THR A 17 2.14 9.43 0.00
N ARG A 18 1.59 8.79 -1.02
CA ARG A 18 0.58 7.74 -0.87
C ARG A 18 0.82 6.62 -1.87
N CYS A 19 0.39 5.43 -1.53
CA CYS A 19 0.32 4.34 -2.49
C CYS A 19 -0.87 4.56 -3.46
N PRO A 20 -0.82 4.06 -4.70
CA PRO A 20 -1.94 4.10 -5.64
C PRO A 20 -3.02 3.06 -5.28
N VAL A 21 -3.60 3.21 -4.10
CA VAL A 21 -4.59 2.32 -3.47
C VAL A 21 -5.65 3.17 -2.76
N PRO A 22 -6.79 2.59 -2.34
CA PRO A 22 -7.79 3.34 -1.57
C PRO A 22 -7.20 3.96 -0.30
N THR A 23 -7.16 5.30 -0.21
CA THR A 23 -6.70 6.04 0.97
C THR A 23 -7.52 7.31 1.18
N ALA A 24 -7.77 7.66 2.43
CA ALA A 24 -8.43 8.91 2.78
C ALA A 24 -7.57 10.14 2.43
N LEU A 25 -6.23 10.04 2.62
CA LEU A 25 -5.29 11.09 2.21
C LEU A 25 -5.43 11.41 0.72
N GLY A 26 -5.53 10.39 -0.13
CA GLY A 26 -5.67 10.62 -1.55
C GLY A 26 -7.00 11.28 -1.94
N ILE A 27 -8.10 10.97 -1.23
CA ILE A 27 -9.37 11.70 -1.40
C ILE A 27 -9.18 13.17 -1.03
N ALA A 28 -8.56 13.47 0.12
CA ALA A 28 -8.31 14.84 0.56
C ALA A 28 -7.48 15.64 -0.45
N VAL A 29 -6.42 15.02 -0.99
CA VAL A 29 -5.61 15.62 -2.08
C VAL A 29 -6.46 15.90 -3.32
N HIS A 30 -7.22 14.90 -3.77
CA HIS A 30 -8.07 15.04 -4.96
C HIS A 30 -9.13 16.13 -4.80
N ARG A 31 -9.60 16.35 -3.57
CA ARG A 31 -10.58 17.38 -3.22
C ARG A 31 -9.98 18.78 -3.02
N GLY A 32 -8.65 18.90 -2.97
CA GLY A 32 -7.96 20.17 -2.70
C GLY A 32 -8.02 20.63 -1.24
N TRP A 33 -8.44 19.76 -0.32
CA TRP A 33 -8.68 20.16 1.08
C TRP A 33 -7.41 20.52 1.84
N PHE A 34 -6.27 20.00 1.44
CA PHE A 34 -4.98 20.41 2.02
C PHE A 34 -4.61 21.85 1.62
N ASP A 35 -4.90 22.25 0.38
CA ASP A 35 -4.64 23.62 -0.07
C ASP A 35 -5.58 24.60 0.67
N GLU A 36 -6.83 24.21 0.88
CA GLU A 36 -7.78 25.00 1.66
C GLU A 36 -7.37 25.10 3.14
N GLU A 37 -6.80 24.05 3.73
CA GLU A 37 -6.38 24.03 5.13
C GLU A 37 -5.10 24.83 5.36
N PHE A 38 -4.09 24.64 4.54
CA PHE A 38 -2.73 25.13 4.77
C PHE A 38 -2.39 26.39 3.97
N GLY A 39 -3.05 26.61 2.85
CA GLY A 39 -2.80 27.77 1.97
C GLY A 39 -2.94 29.13 2.65
N PRO A 40 -3.96 29.37 3.51
CA PRO A 40 -4.10 30.64 4.24
C PRO A 40 -2.88 30.99 5.12
N ASP A 41 -2.12 29.99 5.59
CA ASP A 41 -0.91 30.18 6.40
C ASP A 41 0.37 30.24 5.56
N GLY A 42 0.26 30.22 4.22
CA GLY A 42 1.41 30.18 3.31
C GLY A 42 2.19 28.86 3.36
N ILE A 43 1.58 27.78 3.86
CA ILE A 43 2.17 26.45 3.91
C ILE A 43 1.81 25.72 2.62
N THR A 44 2.84 25.17 1.94
CA THR A 44 2.63 24.37 0.73
C THR A 44 2.73 22.88 1.04
N LEU A 45 1.87 22.09 0.42
CA LEU A 45 1.91 20.63 0.51
C LEU A 45 2.38 20.04 -0.82
N ASN A 46 3.52 19.37 -0.83
CA ASN A 46 4.16 18.83 -2.03
C ASN A 46 4.05 17.31 -2.09
N SER A 47 3.89 16.77 -3.29
CA SER A 47 3.84 15.32 -3.53
C SER A 47 5.21 14.73 -3.84
N LEU A 48 5.61 13.65 -3.14
CA LEU A 48 6.82 12.89 -3.49
C LEU A 48 6.72 12.25 -4.88
N GLN A 49 5.52 11.96 -5.35
CA GLN A 49 5.30 11.35 -6.65
C GLN A 49 5.53 12.32 -7.81
N GLU A 50 5.39 13.62 -7.56
CA GLU A 50 5.53 14.68 -8.56
C GLU A 50 6.94 15.25 -8.62
N THR A 51 7.76 15.02 -7.60
CA THR A 51 9.16 15.48 -7.62
C THR A 51 10.00 14.73 -8.65
N ARG A 52 10.92 15.45 -9.29
CA ARG A 52 11.90 14.85 -10.23
C ARG A 52 13.17 14.35 -9.51
N GLU A 53 13.31 14.63 -8.23
CA GLU A 53 14.48 14.26 -7.43
C GLU A 53 14.38 12.80 -6.96
N PRO A 54 15.25 11.87 -7.44
CA PRO A 54 15.16 10.45 -7.08
C PRO A 54 15.25 10.20 -5.57
N ALA A 55 16.15 10.91 -4.87
CA ALA A 55 16.33 10.77 -3.43
C ALA A 55 15.06 11.14 -2.64
N LYS A 56 14.33 12.18 -3.05
CA LYS A 56 13.05 12.51 -2.42
C LYS A 56 12.00 11.43 -2.68
N ARG A 57 11.96 10.86 -3.88
CA ARG A 57 11.04 9.76 -4.20
C ARG A 57 11.32 8.49 -3.38
N GLU A 58 12.59 8.21 -3.11
CA GLU A 58 13.00 7.07 -2.28
C GLU A 58 12.48 7.20 -0.83
N SER A 59 12.23 8.43 -0.36
CA SER A 59 11.60 8.67 0.93
C SER A 59 10.21 8.04 1.09
N HIS A 60 9.58 7.63 -0.01
CA HIS A 60 8.38 6.77 0.05
C HIS A 60 8.65 5.45 0.79
N PHE A 61 9.87 4.94 0.70
CA PHE A 61 10.28 3.68 1.33
C PHE A 61 11.04 3.91 2.64
N ASP A 62 12.04 4.78 2.65
CA ASP A 62 12.98 4.95 3.77
C ASP A 62 12.61 6.06 4.76
N HIS A 63 11.60 6.90 4.45
CA HIS A 63 11.16 8.03 5.28
C HIS A 63 12.29 9.03 5.62
N SER A 64 13.24 9.23 4.74
CA SER A 64 14.40 10.11 4.94
C SER A 64 14.08 11.60 4.81
N LEU A 65 12.98 11.97 4.13
CA LEU A 65 12.60 13.37 3.93
C LEU A 65 11.86 13.92 5.15
N PRO A 66 12.39 15.01 5.79
CA PRO A 66 11.72 15.65 6.92
C PRO A 66 10.40 16.31 6.52
N SER A 67 9.54 16.56 7.51
CA SER A 67 8.22 17.19 7.36
C SER A 67 7.34 16.45 6.34
N SER A 68 7.40 15.11 6.34
CA SER A 68 6.70 14.28 5.37
C SER A 68 5.71 13.32 6.01
N PHE A 69 4.55 13.21 5.36
CA PHE A 69 3.50 12.26 5.70
C PHE A 69 3.44 11.14 4.66
N ARG A 70 3.17 9.91 5.10
CA ARG A 70 3.00 8.77 4.21
C ARG A 70 1.74 7.99 4.58
N GLN A 71 0.82 7.79 3.62
CA GLN A 71 -0.28 6.84 3.77
C GLN A 71 -0.20 5.74 2.72
N GLY A 72 -0.21 4.49 3.16
CA GLY A 72 -0.14 3.35 2.24
C GLY A 72 0.11 2.02 2.92
N GLY A 73 0.58 1.05 2.16
CA GLY A 73 0.94 -0.26 2.68
C GLY A 73 1.94 -0.16 3.82
N ASN A 74 1.80 -1.06 4.79
CA ASN A 74 2.56 -0.97 6.05
C ASN A 74 4.01 -1.45 5.95
N ILE A 75 4.34 -2.36 4.99
CA ILE A 75 5.68 -2.94 4.86
C ILE A 75 6.79 -1.88 4.76
N PRO A 76 6.73 -0.89 3.84
CA PRO A 76 7.78 0.12 3.78
C PRO A 76 7.93 0.93 5.06
N ALA A 77 6.81 1.27 5.73
CA ALA A 77 6.84 2.03 6.96
C ALA A 77 7.46 1.24 8.13
N LEU A 78 7.12 -0.06 8.26
CA LEU A 78 7.71 -0.98 9.21
C LEU A 78 9.20 -1.20 8.95
N TRP A 79 9.58 -1.35 7.69
CA TRP A 79 10.97 -1.51 7.28
C TRP A 79 11.80 -0.26 7.60
N ALA A 80 11.33 0.93 7.24
CA ALA A 80 12.01 2.17 7.57
C ALA A 80 12.19 2.34 9.08
N ARG A 81 11.15 2.04 9.87
CA ARG A 81 11.21 2.10 11.34
C ARG A 81 12.22 1.10 11.91
N SER A 82 12.24 -0.13 11.43
CA SER A 82 13.21 -1.16 11.81
C SER A 82 14.67 -0.72 11.58
N ARG A 83 14.92 0.12 10.58
CA ARG A 83 16.24 0.68 10.25
C ARG A 83 16.56 1.99 10.98
N GLY A 84 15.70 2.39 11.91
CA GLY A 84 15.95 3.56 12.75
C GLY A 84 15.31 4.86 12.26
N ALA A 85 14.46 4.84 11.22
CA ALA A 85 13.73 6.05 10.83
C ALA A 85 12.91 6.58 12.01
N ALA A 86 13.12 7.83 12.38
CA ALA A 86 12.46 8.48 13.50
C ALA A 86 11.03 8.90 13.10
N THR A 87 10.16 7.92 12.89
CA THR A 87 8.76 8.12 12.50
C THR A 87 7.79 7.66 13.56
N ARG A 88 6.53 8.13 13.47
CA ARG A 88 5.39 7.69 14.28
C ARG A 88 4.20 7.36 13.40
N VAL A 89 3.39 6.40 13.84
CA VAL A 89 2.07 6.12 13.28
C VAL A 89 1.04 7.02 13.97
N VAL A 90 0.41 7.89 13.20
CA VAL A 90 -0.62 8.83 13.68
C VAL A 90 -2.02 8.46 13.20
N GLY A 91 -2.15 7.38 12.46
CA GLY A 91 -3.42 6.84 11.99
C GLY A 91 -3.27 5.51 11.27
N LEU A 92 -4.31 4.70 11.31
CA LEU A 92 -4.41 3.41 10.63
C LEU A 92 -5.73 3.35 9.86
N SER A 93 -5.74 2.70 8.70
CA SER A 93 -6.96 2.45 7.92
C SER A 93 -7.11 0.97 7.65
N TRP A 94 -8.27 0.41 7.99
CA TRP A 94 -8.58 -0.99 7.74
C TRP A 94 -9.45 -1.13 6.49
N THR A 95 -8.81 -1.22 5.34
CA THR A 95 -9.52 -1.45 4.07
C THR A 95 -9.33 -2.89 3.65
N ASN A 96 -10.43 -3.63 3.55
CA ASN A 96 -10.37 -4.98 2.98
C ASN A 96 -10.01 -4.89 1.51
N GLU A 97 -9.20 -5.85 1.04
CA GLU A 97 -8.84 -5.94 -0.37
C GLU A 97 -8.78 -7.42 -0.77
N PHE A 98 -9.09 -7.71 -2.03
CA PHE A 98 -8.88 -9.03 -2.59
C PHE A 98 -7.43 -9.47 -2.36
N GLN A 99 -7.23 -10.64 -1.75
CA GLN A 99 -5.92 -11.23 -1.46
C GLN A 99 -6.06 -12.74 -1.64
N ALA A 100 -5.56 -13.28 -2.73
CA ALA A 100 -5.89 -14.65 -3.10
C ALA A 100 -4.68 -15.49 -3.51
N ILE A 101 -4.79 -16.78 -3.17
CA ILE A 101 -3.98 -17.83 -3.79
C ILE A 101 -4.70 -18.27 -5.07
N VAL A 102 -3.96 -18.24 -6.17
CA VAL A 102 -4.49 -18.51 -7.51
C VAL A 102 -3.69 -19.61 -8.20
N THR A 103 -4.40 -20.46 -8.92
CA THR A 103 -3.83 -21.52 -9.73
C THR A 103 -4.53 -21.63 -11.08
N LEU A 104 -4.01 -22.45 -11.99
CA LEU A 104 -4.72 -22.74 -13.23
C LEU A 104 -5.76 -23.86 -13.03
N PRO A 105 -6.89 -23.85 -13.74
CA PRO A 105 -7.94 -24.85 -13.60
C PRO A 105 -7.47 -26.29 -13.75
N ARG A 106 -6.43 -26.52 -14.57
CA ARG A 106 -5.83 -27.84 -14.84
C ARG A 106 -4.91 -28.35 -13.72
N SER A 107 -4.59 -27.56 -12.71
CA SER A 107 -3.65 -27.92 -11.63
C SER A 107 -4.13 -29.05 -10.72
N GLY A 108 -5.45 -29.23 -10.64
CA GLY A 108 -6.08 -30.13 -9.66
C GLY A 108 -6.16 -29.56 -8.25
N ILE A 109 -5.64 -28.35 -8.00
CA ILE A 109 -5.76 -27.65 -6.70
C ILE A 109 -7.13 -26.98 -6.64
N ARG A 110 -7.92 -27.28 -5.59
CA ARG A 110 -9.28 -26.72 -5.39
C ARG A 110 -9.43 -26.01 -4.06
N HIS A 111 -8.69 -26.42 -3.06
CA HIS A 111 -8.76 -25.91 -1.69
C HIS A 111 -7.35 -25.67 -1.15
N ALA A 112 -7.23 -24.86 -0.08
CA ALA A 112 -5.92 -24.53 0.52
C ALA A 112 -5.16 -25.77 1.00
N ARG A 113 -5.84 -26.83 1.46
CA ARG A 113 -5.21 -28.12 1.82
C ARG A 113 -4.49 -28.81 0.66
N ASP A 114 -4.91 -28.55 -0.59
CA ASP A 114 -4.30 -29.13 -1.79
C ASP A 114 -2.94 -28.46 -2.13
N LEU A 115 -2.55 -27.40 -1.40
CA LEU A 115 -1.24 -26.76 -1.50
C LEU A 115 -0.11 -27.61 -0.90
N ARG A 116 -0.43 -28.65 -0.12
CA ARG A 116 0.57 -29.58 0.43
C ARG A 116 1.42 -30.19 -0.68
N GLY A 117 2.75 -30.03 -0.56
CA GLY A 117 3.74 -30.54 -1.52
C GLY A 117 3.78 -29.77 -2.85
N ARG A 118 3.01 -28.70 -3.01
CA ARG A 118 2.97 -27.90 -4.25
C ARG A 118 4.07 -26.87 -4.28
N ARG A 119 4.42 -26.46 -5.51
CA ARG A 119 5.40 -25.40 -5.79
C ARG A 119 4.70 -24.05 -5.72
N LEU A 120 5.06 -23.24 -4.72
CA LEU A 120 4.49 -21.93 -4.46
C LEU A 120 5.47 -20.85 -4.90
N GLY A 121 5.03 -19.95 -5.77
CA GLY A 121 5.88 -18.93 -6.39
C GLY A 121 6.07 -17.72 -5.48
N LEU A 122 7.33 -17.39 -5.15
CA LEU A 122 7.70 -16.19 -4.41
C LEU A 122 8.44 -15.22 -5.35
N PRO A 123 7.85 -14.06 -5.69
CA PRO A 123 8.54 -13.07 -6.50
C PRO A 123 9.79 -12.57 -5.78
N GLN A 124 10.79 -12.15 -6.57
CA GLN A 124 12.03 -11.59 -6.06
C GLN A 124 12.40 -10.35 -6.88
N HIS A 125 12.18 -9.18 -6.28
CA HIS A 125 12.42 -7.88 -6.90
C HIS A 125 13.65 -7.20 -6.30
N ALA A 126 14.43 -6.52 -7.15
CA ALA A 126 15.61 -5.77 -6.75
C ALA A 126 15.24 -4.35 -6.27
N ILE A 127 14.48 -4.27 -5.17
CA ILE A 127 14.04 -3.02 -4.53
C ILE A 127 14.46 -2.97 -3.06
N SER A 128 14.41 -1.78 -2.45
CA SER A 128 14.88 -1.54 -1.08
C SER A 128 14.23 -2.46 -0.04
N ILE A 129 12.94 -2.71 -0.17
CA ILE A 129 12.17 -3.74 0.55
C ILE A 129 11.22 -4.44 -0.40
N ASP A 130 11.42 -5.74 -0.61
CA ASP A 130 10.56 -6.54 -1.47
C ASP A 130 9.22 -6.85 -0.80
N PHE A 131 8.33 -5.87 -0.86
CA PHE A 131 6.98 -5.97 -0.30
C PHE A 131 6.08 -6.95 -1.09
N TRP A 132 6.42 -7.26 -2.35
CA TRP A 132 5.72 -8.28 -3.14
C TRP A 132 5.98 -9.67 -2.57
N ARG A 133 7.27 -9.99 -2.36
CA ARG A 133 7.70 -11.25 -1.75
C ARG A 133 7.13 -11.42 -0.35
N ALA A 134 7.23 -10.39 0.49
CA ALA A 134 6.71 -10.42 1.85
C ALA A 134 5.20 -10.65 1.88
N ALA A 135 4.43 -10.00 1.01
CA ALA A 135 2.98 -10.19 0.90
C ALA A 135 2.63 -11.59 0.39
N ALA A 136 3.35 -12.11 -0.60
CA ALA A 136 3.13 -13.45 -1.14
C ALA A 136 3.43 -14.53 -0.09
N LEU A 137 4.57 -14.43 0.61
CA LEU A 137 4.93 -15.36 1.67
C LEU A 137 3.87 -15.36 2.79
N LYS A 138 3.44 -14.17 3.26
CA LYS A 138 2.38 -14.05 4.27
C LYS A 138 1.08 -14.71 3.80
N GLY A 139 0.65 -14.42 2.57
CA GLY A 139 -0.57 -15.00 2.01
C GLY A 139 -0.52 -16.52 1.94
N PHE A 140 0.56 -17.09 1.46
CA PHE A 140 0.72 -18.54 1.41
C PHE A 140 0.74 -19.19 2.79
N LEU A 141 1.54 -18.64 3.72
CA LEU A 141 1.61 -19.19 5.08
C LEU A 141 0.26 -19.13 5.77
N THR A 142 -0.47 -18.02 5.66
CA THR A 142 -1.81 -17.90 6.21
C THR A 142 -2.76 -18.94 5.61
N ALA A 143 -2.72 -19.16 4.29
CA ALA A 143 -3.56 -20.18 3.65
C ALA A 143 -3.22 -21.62 4.11
N LEU A 144 -1.93 -21.91 4.30
CA LEU A 144 -1.47 -23.21 4.82
C LEU A 144 -1.89 -23.39 6.29
N GLU A 145 -1.70 -22.39 7.13
CA GLU A 145 -2.05 -22.41 8.56
C GLU A 145 -3.55 -22.66 8.79
N LEU A 146 -4.42 -22.13 7.96
CA LEU A 146 -5.86 -22.41 8.01
C LEU A 146 -6.22 -23.88 7.84
N GLU A 147 -5.34 -24.66 7.21
CA GLU A 147 -5.51 -26.10 6.98
C GLU A 147 -4.59 -26.94 7.91
N GLY A 148 -3.97 -26.31 8.93
CA GLY A 148 -3.05 -26.99 9.85
C GLY A 148 -1.72 -27.39 9.19
N LEU A 149 -1.34 -26.73 8.09
CA LEU A 149 -0.09 -26.92 7.38
C LEU A 149 0.90 -25.81 7.75
N GLY A 150 2.20 -26.06 7.52
CA GLY A 150 3.25 -25.09 7.76
C GLY A 150 4.17 -24.90 6.56
N HIS A 151 5.20 -24.07 6.75
CA HIS A 151 6.19 -23.76 5.73
C HIS A 151 6.83 -25.01 5.10
N SER A 152 7.12 -26.04 5.90
CA SER A 152 7.74 -27.31 5.44
C SER A 152 6.80 -28.19 4.62
N ASP A 153 5.50 -27.91 4.60
CA ASP A 153 4.51 -28.69 3.85
C ASP A 153 4.41 -28.30 2.37
N ALA A 154 5.13 -27.25 1.93
CA ALA A 154 5.12 -26.78 0.54
C ALA A 154 6.55 -26.67 -0.01
N GLN A 155 6.66 -26.53 -1.34
CA GLN A 155 7.92 -26.26 -2.02
C GLN A 155 7.95 -24.78 -2.44
N TRP A 156 8.96 -24.04 -2.01
CA TRP A 156 9.10 -22.62 -2.29
C TRP A 156 9.96 -22.41 -3.53
N VAL A 157 9.45 -21.66 -4.50
CA VAL A 157 10.14 -21.38 -5.76
C VAL A 157 10.34 -19.88 -5.90
N ASP A 158 11.61 -19.48 -5.88
CA ASP A 158 11.99 -18.09 -6.13
C ASP A 158 11.77 -17.72 -7.59
N LEU A 159 11.14 -16.57 -7.82
CA LEU A 159 10.86 -16.01 -9.13
C LEU A 159 11.65 -14.70 -9.29
N PRO A 160 12.93 -14.76 -9.69
CA PRO A 160 13.73 -13.54 -9.81
C PRO A 160 13.28 -12.69 -10.98
N GLU A 161 13.42 -11.37 -10.83
CA GLU A 161 13.30 -10.45 -11.95
C GLU A 161 14.27 -10.84 -13.08
N PRO A 162 13.83 -10.73 -14.35
CA PRO A 162 14.72 -10.93 -15.46
C PRO A 162 15.90 -9.95 -15.39
N THR A 163 17.07 -10.41 -15.73
CA THR A 163 18.23 -9.52 -15.90
C THR A 163 17.89 -8.43 -16.92
N ARG A 164 18.61 -7.31 -16.85
CA ARG A 164 18.42 -6.21 -17.80
C ARG A 164 18.52 -6.69 -19.25
N ALA A 165 19.46 -7.57 -19.56
CA ALA A 165 19.64 -8.14 -20.90
C ALA A 165 18.43 -9.00 -21.34
N GLU A 166 17.88 -9.82 -20.43
CA GLU A 166 16.67 -10.62 -20.70
C GLU A 166 15.44 -9.74 -20.87
N ALA A 167 15.32 -8.67 -20.06
CA ALA A 167 14.24 -7.70 -20.17
C ALA A 167 14.32 -6.93 -21.50
N GLU A 168 15.51 -6.48 -21.90
CA GLU A 168 15.75 -5.82 -23.18
C GLU A 168 15.47 -6.78 -24.37
N ALA A 169 15.86 -8.04 -24.28
CA ALA A 169 15.54 -9.05 -25.29
C ALA A 169 14.03 -9.29 -25.41
N ARG A 170 13.30 -9.34 -24.30
CA ARG A 170 11.83 -9.48 -24.29
C ARG A 170 11.15 -8.26 -24.90
N ILE A 171 11.63 -7.04 -24.58
CA ILE A 171 11.15 -5.80 -25.18
C ILE A 171 11.44 -5.80 -26.69
N ALA A 172 12.59 -6.29 -27.13
CA ALA A 172 12.93 -6.37 -28.56
C ALA A 172 12.01 -7.33 -29.32
N ILE A 173 11.58 -8.44 -28.70
CA ILE A 173 10.64 -9.40 -29.28
C ILE A 173 9.21 -8.85 -29.25
N GLY A 174 8.86 -8.06 -28.23
CA GLY A 174 7.53 -7.48 -28.04
C GLY A 174 7.34 -6.07 -28.57
N ARG A 175 8.35 -5.48 -29.23
CA ARG A 175 8.20 -4.18 -29.88
C ARG A 175 7.26 -4.28 -31.07
N LEU A 176 5.99 -4.13 -30.81
CA LEU A 176 5.07 -3.52 -31.74
C LEU A 176 5.38 -2.02 -31.76
N GLU A 177 6.42 -1.63 -32.49
CA GLU A 177 6.61 -0.25 -32.84
C GLU A 177 5.41 0.18 -33.67
N ASP A 178 4.76 1.30 -33.27
CA ASP A 178 3.86 1.96 -34.21
C ASP A 178 4.67 2.36 -35.46
N ALA A 179 4.00 2.66 -36.56
CA ALA A 179 4.64 3.06 -37.82
C ALA A 179 5.54 4.32 -37.69
N ARG A 180 5.75 4.86 -36.49
CA ARG A 180 6.56 6.04 -36.14
C ARG A 180 7.71 5.70 -35.18
N GLY A 181 7.92 4.42 -34.83
CA GLY A 181 9.00 3.98 -33.92
C GLY A 181 8.76 4.31 -32.45
N ASN A 182 7.52 4.61 -32.04
CA ASN A 182 7.20 4.84 -30.64
C ASN A 182 6.84 3.52 -29.96
N ALA A 183 7.39 3.29 -28.77
CA ALA A 183 6.97 2.17 -27.92
C ALA A 183 5.48 2.28 -27.64
N SER A 184 4.72 1.21 -27.90
CA SER A 184 3.28 1.19 -27.65
C SER A 184 2.99 1.54 -26.19
N PRO A 185 2.21 2.61 -25.90
CA PRO A 185 1.83 2.95 -24.54
C PRO A 185 0.90 1.91 -23.89
N PHE A 186 0.48 0.88 -24.63
CA PHE A 186 -0.39 -0.20 -24.17
C PHE A 186 0.37 -1.38 -23.58
N LEU A 187 1.70 -1.48 -23.75
CA LEU A 187 2.52 -2.50 -23.11
C LEU A 187 3.01 -1.99 -21.76
N ARG A 188 2.14 -2.01 -20.75
CA ARG A 188 2.59 -1.88 -19.35
C ARG A 188 3.06 -3.25 -18.88
N PRO A 189 4.19 -3.34 -18.13
CA PRO A 189 4.50 -4.56 -17.39
C PRO A 189 3.30 -4.89 -16.52
N HIS A 190 2.78 -6.10 -16.65
CA HIS A 190 1.71 -6.57 -15.78
C HIS A 190 2.27 -6.70 -14.36
N GLU A 191 1.53 -6.21 -13.35
CA GLU A 191 1.99 -6.18 -11.96
C GLU A 191 2.44 -7.56 -11.44
N TYR A 192 1.79 -8.65 -11.93
CA TYR A 192 2.08 -10.05 -11.59
C TYR A 192 2.73 -10.82 -12.76
N GLY A 193 3.47 -10.12 -13.61
CA GLY A 193 4.02 -10.72 -14.83
C GLY A 193 4.98 -11.87 -14.60
N LEU A 194 5.78 -11.83 -13.53
CA LEU A 194 6.71 -12.91 -13.15
C LEU A 194 5.94 -14.16 -12.73
N GLU A 195 5.00 -13.98 -11.82
CA GLU A 195 4.19 -15.04 -11.23
C GLU A 195 3.32 -15.71 -12.30
N VAL A 196 2.65 -14.92 -13.13
CA VAL A 196 1.83 -15.42 -14.23
C VAL A 196 2.66 -16.21 -15.22
N ALA A 197 3.82 -15.70 -15.62
CA ALA A 197 4.70 -16.41 -16.55
C ALA A 197 5.17 -17.74 -15.97
N ALA A 198 5.54 -17.81 -14.70
CA ALA A 198 5.94 -19.03 -14.02
C ALA A 198 4.78 -20.03 -13.90
N LEU A 199 3.58 -19.54 -13.56
CA LEU A 199 2.38 -20.37 -13.44
C LEU A 199 1.96 -20.99 -14.79
N VAL A 200 1.97 -20.19 -15.85
CA VAL A 200 1.60 -20.65 -17.20
C VAL A 200 2.59 -21.66 -17.75
N ARG A 201 3.91 -21.46 -17.52
CA ARG A 201 4.95 -22.44 -17.90
C ARG A 201 4.93 -23.71 -17.06
N GLY A 202 4.26 -23.68 -15.90
CA GLY A 202 4.26 -24.80 -14.96
C GLY A 202 5.54 -24.89 -14.11
N ASP A 203 6.26 -23.78 -13.93
CA ASP A 203 7.38 -23.68 -13.00
C ASP A 203 6.89 -23.71 -11.55
N VAL A 204 5.70 -23.14 -11.31
CA VAL A 204 4.98 -23.14 -10.04
C VAL A 204 3.54 -23.63 -10.21
N ASP A 205 2.94 -24.07 -9.12
CA ASP A 205 1.57 -24.63 -9.10
C ASP A 205 0.55 -23.61 -8.61
N ALA A 206 0.99 -22.60 -7.83
CA ALA A 206 0.16 -21.51 -7.33
C ALA A 206 0.94 -20.22 -7.17
N ILE A 207 0.24 -19.09 -7.26
CA ILE A 207 0.73 -17.73 -7.05
C ILE A 207 -0.15 -16.97 -6.06
N PHE A 208 0.39 -15.92 -5.45
CA PHE A 208 -0.38 -14.99 -4.63
C PHE A 208 -0.60 -13.70 -5.41
N VAL A 209 -1.83 -13.19 -5.37
CA VAL A 209 -2.20 -11.92 -6.00
C VAL A 209 -3.12 -11.11 -5.09
N LYS A 210 -3.16 -9.77 -5.24
CA LYS A 210 -4.01 -8.91 -4.42
C LYS A 210 -4.47 -7.64 -5.13
N GLY A 211 -5.49 -7.00 -4.55
CA GLY A 211 -6.05 -5.75 -5.06
C GLY A 211 -6.69 -5.90 -6.44
N VAL A 212 -6.89 -4.76 -7.11
CA VAL A 212 -7.49 -4.74 -8.45
C VAL A 212 -6.62 -5.49 -9.46
N ALA A 213 -5.32 -5.21 -9.48
CA ALA A 213 -4.41 -5.88 -10.42
C ALA A 213 -4.37 -7.41 -10.23
N GLY A 214 -4.48 -7.87 -8.98
CA GLY A 214 -4.59 -9.30 -8.68
C GLY A 214 -5.88 -9.92 -9.22
N LEU A 215 -6.99 -9.24 -9.07
CA LEU A 215 -8.27 -9.70 -9.56
C LEU A 215 -8.32 -9.69 -11.11
N GLU A 216 -7.80 -8.65 -11.75
CA GLU A 216 -7.62 -8.58 -13.21
C GLU A 216 -6.74 -9.72 -13.71
N THR A 217 -5.67 -10.06 -12.95
CA THR A 217 -4.81 -11.22 -13.25
C THR A 217 -5.59 -12.52 -13.29
N VAL A 218 -6.43 -12.77 -12.28
CA VAL A 218 -7.28 -13.99 -12.24
C VAL A 218 -8.11 -14.12 -13.51
N HIS A 219 -8.74 -13.03 -13.94
CA HIS A 219 -9.57 -13.04 -15.17
C HIS A 219 -8.73 -13.19 -16.45
N LEU A 220 -7.56 -12.53 -16.49
CA LEU A 220 -6.67 -12.60 -17.66
C LEU A 220 -6.20 -14.03 -17.97
N ILE A 221 -5.94 -14.83 -16.94
CA ILE A 221 -5.42 -16.21 -17.10
C ILE A 221 -6.50 -17.28 -16.93
N ASP A 222 -7.78 -16.91 -16.82
CA ASP A 222 -8.86 -17.83 -16.43
C ASP A 222 -8.47 -18.62 -15.17
N GLY A 223 -7.92 -17.91 -14.17
CA GLY A 223 -7.36 -18.49 -12.96
C GLY A 223 -8.45 -19.01 -12.01
N HIS A 224 -8.13 -20.08 -11.30
CA HIS A 224 -8.95 -20.58 -10.20
C HIS A 224 -8.47 -19.98 -8.88
N VAL A 225 -9.36 -19.29 -8.16
CA VAL A 225 -9.12 -18.79 -6.81
C VAL A 225 -9.25 -19.96 -5.83
N VAL A 226 -8.13 -20.36 -5.23
CA VAL A 226 -8.06 -21.43 -4.23
C VAL A 226 -8.66 -20.97 -2.92
N ILE A 227 -8.30 -19.75 -2.51
CA ILE A 227 -8.82 -19.05 -1.33
C ILE A 227 -8.64 -17.54 -1.52
N ASP A 228 -9.66 -16.76 -1.14
CA ASP A 228 -9.55 -15.31 -0.96
C ASP A 228 -9.43 -14.99 0.54
N LEU A 229 -8.21 -14.68 0.97
CA LEU A 229 -7.92 -14.31 2.36
C LEU A 229 -8.52 -12.95 2.73
N GLY A 230 -8.67 -12.05 1.75
CA GLY A 230 -9.25 -10.73 1.95
C GLY A 230 -10.73 -10.74 2.29
N ALA A 231 -11.44 -11.81 1.91
CA ALA A 231 -12.84 -12.05 2.21
C ALA A 231 -13.07 -12.91 3.46
N HIS A 232 -12.00 -13.36 4.13
CA HIS A 232 -12.13 -14.25 5.30
C HIS A 232 -12.84 -13.54 6.47
N PRO A 233 -13.76 -14.23 7.22
CA PRO A 233 -14.51 -13.61 8.31
C PRO A 233 -13.63 -13.14 9.47
N ASP A 234 -12.56 -13.88 9.78
CA ASP A 234 -11.59 -13.48 10.81
C ASP A 234 -10.70 -12.33 10.30
N PRO A 235 -10.70 -11.15 10.95
CA PRO A 235 -9.87 -10.03 10.57
C PRO A 235 -8.36 -10.34 10.64
N LEU A 236 -7.92 -11.23 11.51
CA LEU A 236 -6.50 -11.60 11.63
C LEU A 236 -5.98 -12.32 10.37
N VAL A 237 -6.83 -13.08 9.70
CA VAL A 237 -6.51 -13.73 8.41
C VAL A 237 -6.35 -12.70 7.28
N ARG A 238 -7.06 -11.57 7.36
CA ARG A 238 -7.01 -10.49 6.35
C ARG A 238 -5.78 -9.58 6.46
N ILE A 239 -4.97 -9.75 7.52
CA ILE A 239 -3.77 -8.93 7.73
C ILE A 239 -2.78 -9.12 6.57
N GLY A 240 -2.34 -8.00 6.00
CA GLY A 240 -1.41 -7.95 4.89
C GLY A 240 -0.77 -6.57 4.73
N ASN A 241 -0.06 -6.34 3.63
CA ASN A 241 0.56 -5.03 3.36
C ASN A 241 -0.46 -3.88 3.30
N GLY A 242 -1.67 -4.16 2.84
CA GLY A 242 -2.75 -3.16 2.71
C GLY A 242 -3.72 -3.11 3.88
N THR A 243 -3.59 -3.99 4.87
CA THR A 243 -4.58 -4.14 5.94
C THR A 243 -3.87 -4.49 7.26
N PRO A 244 -3.73 -3.52 8.19
CA PRO A 244 -4.07 -2.09 8.07
C PRO A 244 -3.04 -1.28 7.29
N ARG A 245 -3.45 -0.18 6.63
CA ARG A 245 -2.55 0.83 6.07
C ARG A 245 -2.11 1.81 7.14
N THR A 246 -0.85 2.22 7.08
CA THR A 246 -0.30 3.21 8.03
C THR A 246 -0.38 4.62 7.48
N LEU A 247 -0.73 5.59 8.35
CA LEU A 247 -0.42 7.00 8.18
C LEU A 247 0.72 7.33 9.13
N THR A 248 1.88 7.64 8.58
CA THR A 248 3.10 7.95 9.33
C THR A 248 3.58 9.37 9.07
N VAL A 249 4.32 9.92 10.03
CA VAL A 249 4.98 11.22 9.97
C VAL A 249 6.30 11.14 10.74
N ASP A 250 7.25 12.02 10.44
CA ASP A 250 8.50 12.10 11.19
C ASP A 250 8.30 12.67 12.61
N GLN A 251 9.09 12.17 13.57
CA GLN A 251 9.01 12.54 14.97
C GLN A 251 9.31 14.03 15.18
N ALA A 252 10.29 14.58 14.43
CA ALA A 252 10.69 15.97 14.58
C ALA A 252 9.50 16.92 14.30
N LEU A 253 8.70 16.64 13.29
CA LEU A 253 7.51 17.46 13.01
C LEU A 253 6.47 17.39 14.14
N ILE A 254 6.31 16.22 14.79
CA ILE A 254 5.43 16.10 15.96
C ILE A 254 5.93 16.95 17.11
N ASP A 255 7.24 16.94 17.38
CA ASP A 255 7.86 17.65 18.49
C ASP A 255 7.86 19.17 18.28
N GLU A 256 8.15 19.63 17.06
CA GLU A 256 8.29 21.04 16.73
C GLU A 256 6.96 21.71 16.37
N ARG A 257 6.08 21.00 15.65
CA ARG A 257 4.82 21.53 15.11
C ARG A 257 3.66 20.55 15.26
N PRO A 258 3.32 20.14 16.49
CA PRO A 258 2.20 19.22 16.75
C PRO A 258 0.85 19.74 16.19
N ASP A 259 0.70 21.06 16.09
CA ASP A 259 -0.43 21.72 15.47
C ASP A 259 -0.59 21.33 14.00
N LEU A 260 0.49 21.35 13.21
CA LEU A 260 0.45 20.99 11.80
C LEU A 260 0.14 19.50 11.60
N VAL A 261 0.68 18.65 12.47
CA VAL A 261 0.41 17.20 12.40
C VAL A 261 -1.07 16.92 12.69
N SER A 262 -1.63 17.52 13.74
CA SER A 262 -3.05 17.33 14.09
C SER A 262 -3.99 17.90 13.04
N ARG A 263 -3.65 19.04 12.42
CA ARG A 263 -4.41 19.60 11.29
C ARG A 263 -4.38 18.66 10.08
N PHE A 264 -3.21 18.12 9.73
CA PHE A 264 -3.08 17.15 8.64
C PHE A 264 -3.93 15.90 8.88
N VAL A 265 -3.82 15.32 10.08
CA VAL A 265 -4.63 14.15 10.49
C VAL A 265 -6.12 14.47 10.46
N SER A 266 -6.53 15.68 10.89
CA SER A 266 -7.92 16.13 10.85
C SER A 266 -8.50 16.14 9.42
N VAL A 267 -7.72 16.61 8.43
CA VAL A 267 -8.12 16.60 7.01
C VAL A 267 -8.27 15.16 6.50
N VAL A 268 -7.32 14.27 6.84
CA VAL A 268 -7.38 12.86 6.43
C VAL A 268 -8.59 12.15 7.04
N VAL A 269 -8.86 12.37 8.33
CA VAL A 269 -10.05 11.80 9.02
C VAL A 269 -11.34 12.31 8.38
N ALA A 270 -11.43 13.62 8.12
CA ALA A 270 -12.60 14.21 7.47
C ALA A 270 -12.85 13.62 6.07
N ALA A 271 -11.77 13.28 5.33
CA ALA A 271 -11.91 12.64 4.02
C ALA A 271 -12.46 11.19 4.12
N GLY A 272 -12.09 10.45 5.17
CA GLY A 272 -12.70 9.16 5.47
C GLY A 272 -14.20 9.28 5.81
N ASP A 273 -14.55 10.25 6.66
CA ASP A 273 -15.94 10.55 7.02
C ASP A 273 -16.78 10.97 5.79
N TRP A 274 -16.21 11.79 4.93
CA TRP A 274 -16.84 12.18 3.66
C TRP A 274 -17.10 10.98 2.76
N ALA A 275 -16.12 10.10 2.62
CA ALA A 275 -16.22 8.91 1.79
C ALA A 275 -17.45 8.06 2.15
N THR A 276 -17.79 7.94 3.44
CA THR A 276 -18.94 7.16 3.89
C THR A 276 -20.28 7.66 3.34
N LYS A 277 -20.35 8.94 3.01
CA LYS A 277 -21.57 9.61 2.51
C LYS A 277 -21.58 9.75 0.98
N HIS A 278 -20.45 9.49 0.32
CA HIS A 278 -20.25 9.72 -1.12
C HIS A 278 -19.72 8.45 -1.82
N PRO A 279 -20.52 7.37 -1.85
CA PRO A 279 -20.07 6.07 -2.36
C PRO A 279 -19.64 6.11 -3.83
N ALA A 280 -20.37 6.81 -4.69
CA ALA A 280 -20.06 6.86 -6.12
C ALA A 280 -18.76 7.61 -6.39
N GLU A 281 -18.59 8.80 -5.79
CA GLU A 281 -17.38 9.62 -5.94
C GLU A 281 -16.16 8.93 -5.34
N THR A 282 -16.34 8.21 -4.24
CA THR A 282 -15.27 7.43 -3.60
C THR A 282 -14.80 6.30 -4.51
N VAL A 283 -15.71 5.54 -5.10
CA VAL A 283 -15.37 4.47 -6.05
C VAL A 283 -14.68 5.05 -7.28
N ALA A 284 -15.20 6.15 -7.84
CA ALA A 284 -14.59 6.83 -8.99
C ALA A 284 -13.18 7.37 -8.67
N TYR A 285 -12.96 7.87 -7.44
CA TYR A 285 -11.63 8.25 -6.97
C TYR A 285 -10.69 7.03 -6.94
N ILE A 286 -11.11 5.93 -6.32
CA ILE A 286 -10.31 4.70 -6.23
C ILE A 286 -9.98 4.18 -7.64
N GLY A 287 -10.95 4.19 -8.56
CA GLY A 287 -10.73 3.79 -9.95
C GLY A 287 -9.62 4.61 -10.64
N ARG A 288 -9.57 5.92 -10.39
CA ARG A 288 -8.48 6.76 -10.90
C ARG A 288 -7.12 6.41 -10.28
N GLU A 289 -7.06 6.22 -8.96
CA GLU A 289 -5.82 5.86 -8.25
C GLU A 289 -5.29 4.49 -8.71
N THR A 290 -6.16 3.51 -8.82
CA THR A 290 -5.80 2.15 -9.25
C THR A 290 -5.76 1.97 -10.76
N ARG A 291 -6.19 3.01 -11.52
CA ARG A 291 -6.31 3.00 -12.99
C ARG A 291 -7.22 1.88 -13.51
N SER A 292 -8.29 1.66 -12.83
CA SER A 292 -9.24 0.60 -13.08
C SER A 292 -10.68 1.12 -13.16
N SER A 293 -11.61 0.29 -13.64
CA SER A 293 -13.03 0.67 -13.68
C SER A 293 -13.66 0.60 -12.29
N ASP A 294 -14.77 1.30 -12.13
CA ASP A 294 -15.58 1.27 -10.91
C ASP A 294 -16.04 -0.16 -10.54
N GLU A 295 -16.28 -0.99 -11.55
CA GLU A 295 -16.69 -2.37 -11.37
C GLU A 295 -15.58 -3.20 -10.74
N TRP A 296 -14.35 -3.11 -11.28
CA TRP A 296 -13.19 -3.78 -10.72
C TRP A 296 -12.86 -3.31 -9.30
N VAL A 297 -13.03 -2.01 -9.02
CA VAL A 297 -12.88 -1.46 -7.66
C VAL A 297 -13.84 -2.15 -6.69
N ARG A 298 -15.13 -2.28 -7.07
CA ARG A 298 -16.13 -2.95 -6.21
C ARG A 298 -15.84 -4.44 -6.02
N TYR A 299 -15.34 -5.11 -7.02
CA TYR A 299 -14.95 -6.52 -6.89
C TYR A 299 -13.71 -6.69 -6.00
N ALA A 300 -12.69 -5.82 -6.14
CA ALA A 300 -11.44 -5.96 -5.41
C ALA A 300 -11.51 -5.46 -3.96
N TYR A 301 -12.32 -4.46 -3.67
CA TYR A 301 -12.39 -3.82 -2.34
C TYR A 301 -13.76 -3.94 -1.67
N GLY A 302 -14.71 -4.59 -2.32
CA GLY A 302 -16.09 -4.72 -1.85
C GLY A 302 -16.98 -3.53 -2.24
N SER A 303 -18.30 -3.79 -2.34
CA SER A 303 -19.32 -2.77 -2.68
C SER A 303 -19.37 -1.61 -1.66
N GLU A 304 -18.98 -1.89 -0.41
CA GLU A 304 -19.02 -0.95 0.71
C GLU A 304 -17.64 -0.31 1.00
N VAL A 305 -16.70 -0.35 0.06
CA VAL A 305 -15.34 0.19 0.24
C VAL A 305 -15.33 1.64 0.75
N HIS A 306 -16.32 2.45 0.37
CA HIS A 306 -16.50 3.83 0.82
C HIS A 306 -16.64 3.97 2.35
N ARG A 307 -17.05 2.90 3.05
CA ARG A 307 -17.15 2.85 4.52
C ARG A 307 -15.88 2.36 5.21
N HIS A 308 -14.88 1.94 4.44
CA HIS A 308 -13.66 1.33 4.95
C HIS A 308 -12.40 2.17 4.67
N LEU A 309 -12.57 3.48 4.49
CA LEU A 309 -11.47 4.43 4.34
C LEU A 309 -11.22 5.27 5.59
N GLU A 310 -11.93 5.00 6.67
CA GLU A 310 -11.69 5.65 7.95
C GLU A 310 -10.23 5.53 8.38
N THR A 311 -9.69 6.64 8.86
CA THR A 311 -8.38 6.67 9.51
C THR A 311 -8.59 6.84 11.01
N ASN A 312 -8.17 5.84 11.79
CA ASN A 312 -8.38 5.78 13.23
C ASN A 312 -7.22 5.03 13.93
N LEU A 313 -7.33 4.80 15.23
CA LEU A 313 -6.37 4.04 16.02
C LEU A 313 -7.10 2.97 16.86
N THR A 314 -7.93 2.16 16.22
CA THR A 314 -8.62 1.05 16.90
C THR A 314 -7.64 -0.02 17.35
N GLN A 315 -7.97 -0.69 18.46
CA GLN A 315 -7.15 -1.77 19.00
C GLN A 315 -6.92 -2.88 17.96
N THR A 316 -7.96 -3.25 17.20
CA THR A 316 -7.85 -4.27 16.12
C THR A 316 -6.82 -3.87 15.07
N SER A 317 -6.79 -2.60 14.66
CA SER A 317 -5.82 -2.11 13.67
C SER A 317 -4.40 -2.10 14.22
N ILE A 318 -4.24 -1.72 15.50
CA ILE A 318 -2.94 -1.75 16.18
C ILE A 318 -2.45 -3.20 16.33
N ASP A 319 -3.32 -4.12 16.76
CA ASP A 319 -2.98 -5.53 16.90
C ASP A 319 -2.60 -6.16 15.56
N GLY A 320 -3.31 -5.82 14.49
CA GLY A 320 -2.97 -6.23 13.12
C GLY A 320 -1.61 -5.71 12.67
N LEU A 321 -1.28 -4.46 12.97
CA LEU A 321 0.03 -3.89 12.67
C LEU A 321 1.16 -4.61 13.42
N VAL A 322 0.94 -4.90 14.73
CA VAL A 322 1.90 -5.65 15.56
C VAL A 322 2.13 -7.05 14.99
N ALA A 323 1.05 -7.79 14.75
CA ALA A 323 1.13 -9.16 14.22
C ALA A 323 1.87 -9.19 12.85
N PHE A 324 1.64 -8.19 12.00
CA PHE A 324 2.34 -8.13 10.73
C PHE A 324 3.81 -7.73 10.86
N LYS A 325 4.15 -6.83 11.80
CA LYS A 325 5.54 -6.50 12.14
C LYS A 325 6.27 -7.74 12.65
N ASP A 326 5.64 -8.52 13.56
CA ASP A 326 6.23 -9.76 14.10
C ASP A 326 6.52 -10.77 12.98
N PHE A 327 5.56 -10.97 12.07
CA PHE A 327 5.76 -11.79 10.87
C PHE A 327 6.95 -11.32 10.02
N LEU A 328 7.02 -10.02 9.71
CA LEU A 328 8.11 -9.49 8.89
C LEU A 328 9.47 -9.66 9.56
N PHE A 329 9.55 -9.52 10.88
CA PHE A 329 10.78 -9.73 11.63
C PHE A 329 11.16 -11.21 11.67
N GLU A 330 10.23 -12.09 11.99
CA GLU A 330 10.44 -13.55 12.04
C GLU A 330 10.98 -14.09 10.69
N TRP A 331 10.46 -13.57 9.58
CA TRP A 331 10.84 -14.01 8.24
C TRP A 331 11.98 -13.21 7.60
N GLY A 332 12.69 -12.38 8.39
CA GLY A 332 13.91 -11.69 7.98
C GLY A 332 13.71 -10.52 7.01
N PHE A 333 12.50 -9.96 6.91
CA PHE A 333 12.23 -8.74 6.14
C PHE A 333 12.58 -7.47 6.89
N LEU A 334 12.66 -7.52 8.22
CA LEU A 334 13.09 -6.41 9.07
C LEU A 334 14.47 -6.69 9.66
N GLU A 335 15.31 -5.66 9.65
CA GLU A 335 16.69 -5.75 10.13
C GLU A 335 16.75 -5.81 11.67
N HIS A 336 15.90 -5.01 12.34
CA HIS A 336 15.83 -4.93 13.79
C HIS A 336 14.38 -5.04 14.27
N ASP A 337 14.19 -5.68 15.42
CA ASP A 337 12.90 -5.70 16.10
C ASP A 337 12.63 -4.37 16.81
N PHE A 338 11.36 -4.03 16.98
CA PHE A 338 10.92 -2.85 17.72
C PHE A 338 9.49 -3.02 18.22
N ASP A 339 9.13 -2.24 19.26
CA ASP A 339 7.77 -2.21 19.78
C ASP A 339 6.86 -1.38 18.85
N ALA A 340 6.03 -2.08 18.07
CA ALA A 340 5.09 -1.44 17.15
C ALA A 340 3.92 -0.75 17.87
N ARG A 341 3.58 -1.13 19.13
CA ARG A 341 2.58 -0.40 19.93
C ARG A 341 3.12 0.94 20.39
N ALA A 342 4.36 0.96 20.89
CA ALA A 342 5.04 2.19 21.29
C ALA A 342 5.36 3.10 20.09
N TRP A 343 5.32 2.59 18.87
CA TRP A 343 5.47 3.38 17.65
C TRP A 343 4.23 4.20 17.30
N VAL A 344 3.05 3.81 17.79
CA VAL A 344 1.80 4.56 17.60
C VAL A 344 1.81 5.82 18.48
N GLU A 345 1.53 6.98 17.89
CA GLU A 345 1.40 8.26 18.56
C GLU A 345 -0.05 8.75 18.47
N PRO A 346 -0.84 8.61 19.55
CA PRO A 346 -2.26 8.92 19.50
C PRO A 346 -2.59 10.42 19.62
N GLN A 347 -1.65 11.24 20.11
CA GLN A 347 -1.93 12.64 20.44
C GLN A 347 -2.43 13.45 19.23
N PRO A 348 -1.82 13.37 18.02
CA PRO A 348 -2.32 14.09 16.86
C PRO A 348 -3.76 13.70 16.48
N TYR A 349 -4.10 12.42 16.61
CA TYR A 349 -5.45 11.93 16.36
C TYR A 349 -6.45 12.42 17.43
N THR A 350 -6.06 12.44 18.70
CA THR A 350 -6.89 12.93 19.81
C THR A 350 -7.20 14.42 19.66
N ASP A 351 -6.26 15.18 19.13
CA ASP A 351 -6.39 16.64 18.98
C ASP A 351 -7.17 17.11 17.75
N ILE A 352 -7.59 16.21 16.86
CA ILE A 352 -8.32 16.59 15.63
C ILE A 352 -9.59 17.42 15.89
N SER A 353 -10.24 17.22 17.04
CA SER A 353 -11.44 17.98 17.40
C SER A 353 -11.19 19.50 17.50
N LYS A 354 -9.96 19.91 17.77
CA LYS A 354 -9.54 21.32 17.83
C LYS A 354 -9.49 21.97 16.45
N TYR A 355 -9.34 21.16 15.39
CA TYR A 355 -9.09 21.61 14.01
C TYR A 355 -10.18 21.18 13.01
N ARG A 356 -11.21 20.49 13.50
CA ARG A 356 -12.26 19.94 12.63
C ARG A 356 -13.05 21.07 11.98
N ARG A 357 -12.80 21.30 10.70
CA ARG A 357 -13.63 22.17 9.85
C ARG A 357 -14.82 21.40 9.29
N ALA A 358 -15.85 22.11 8.85
CA ALA A 358 -17.01 21.51 8.20
C ALA A 358 -16.72 21.08 6.75
N TRP A 359 -15.70 20.21 6.55
CA TRP A 359 -15.40 19.63 5.23
C TRP A 359 -16.50 18.69 4.70
N VAL A 360 -17.45 18.35 5.55
CA VAL A 360 -18.43 17.27 5.39
C VAL A 360 -19.85 17.80 5.18
N ALA A 361 -20.00 19.06 4.75
CA ALA A 361 -21.30 19.59 4.41
C ALA A 361 -21.75 19.21 3.00
#